data_5b15c148139f2a0a6d0395e5ce02e271
#
_entry.id   5b15c148139f2a0a6d0395e5ce02e271
#
_cell.length_a   1.000
_cell.length_b   1.000
_cell.length_c   1.000
_cell.angle_alpha   90.00
_cell.angle_beta   90.00
_cell.angle_gamma   90.00
#
_symmetry.space_group_name_H-M   'P 1'
#
loop_
_entity.id
_entity.type
_entity.pdbx_description
1 polymer ?
#
loop_
_entity_poly.entity_id
_entity_poly.type
_entity_poly.pdbx_seq_one_letter_code
_entity_poly.pdbx_strand_id
1 'polypeptide(L)'
;MRRAFLFAIALSLTGAATAQEGFSFFTTDFPPEEFAARRAAVYDAIGKNAIAILQGAPTPEGYSRFRQANDFYYLCGVEVPNAYLVLDGASRKTTLYLPHRNDGRERGEGKVLSAEDAEEVRKLSGVDEVAGTDLLGEHLARTLQSRAPLTAYTPLFPPEGSAESRDLALRRVAELSSDPWDGRPSRAGNFVARLRERLPNLAIADLSPALDALRLIKSPREIAVIRRATRLSGLALLEGMRSTKPGQYEHELDGVGKFIYYRNGAQGDAYFSLIASGRNAWYPHYNAGKRKMEDGDFLLMDYAPDYGYYMSDVTRMWPVNGKFSEWQRELYGFYLSCYRAILKAIRPGALPSAIMLEAAGDMDRALSRAKFSKDIYRKAAEAFVRDYRAAAGRPDAALGHWVGMATHDDGPHAGPLKPGMVFTIEPALRVPEEKIYVRLEDLIVIGEKSAEVVSDFVPSDPDAIEKVMREQGLLKTYPAADFR
;
A
#
# COMPACT_ATOMS: atom_id res chain seq x y z
N MET A 1 17.56 -78.73 -7.62
CA MET A 1 17.35 -77.94 -6.38
C MET A 1 17.16 -76.48 -6.75
N ARG A 2 15.90 -76.02 -6.84
CA ARG A 2 15.54 -74.61 -7.11
C ARG A 2 15.05 -74.04 -5.78
N ARG A 3 15.77 -73.04 -5.24
CA ARG A 3 15.35 -72.23 -4.08
C ARG A 3 14.50 -71.14 -4.58
N ALA A 4 13.21 -71.09 -4.18
CA ALA A 4 12.31 -70.01 -4.36
C ALA A 4 12.56 -68.91 -3.26
N PHE A 5 12.85 -67.71 -3.67
CA PHE A 5 12.89 -66.53 -2.79
C PHE A 5 11.49 -65.91 -2.78
N LEU A 6 10.83 -65.94 -1.64
CA LEU A 6 9.61 -65.16 -1.35
C LEU A 6 10.01 -63.76 -1.00
N PHE A 7 9.64 -62.81 -1.85
CA PHE A 7 9.69 -61.35 -1.54
C PHE A 7 8.39 -60.98 -0.84
N ALA A 8 8.46 -60.66 0.45
CA ALA A 8 7.38 -60.07 1.19
C ALA A 8 7.34 -58.58 0.86
N ILE A 9 6.29 -58.13 0.12
CA ILE A 9 6.01 -56.70 -0.12
C ILE A 9 5.29 -56.21 1.14
N ALA A 10 6.00 -55.42 1.96
CA ALA A 10 5.37 -54.63 3.02
C ALA A 10 4.66 -53.43 2.38
N LEU A 11 3.33 -53.50 2.30
CA LEU A 11 2.51 -52.34 1.99
C LEU A 11 2.57 -51.38 3.20
N SER A 12 3.41 -50.36 3.09
CA SER A 12 3.32 -49.19 3.95
C SER A 12 2.06 -48.36 3.54
N LEU A 13 1.00 -48.53 4.28
CA LEU A 13 -0.12 -47.59 4.28
C LEU A 13 0.41 -46.23 4.79
N THR A 14 0.91 -45.41 3.90
CA THR A 14 1.01 -43.98 4.16
C THR A 14 -0.42 -43.44 4.20
N GLY A 15 -0.93 -43.23 5.41
CA GLY A 15 -2.15 -42.48 5.62
C GLY A 15 -2.02 -41.16 4.87
N ALA A 16 -2.78 -41.01 3.78
CA ALA A 16 -3.04 -39.72 3.21
C ALA A 16 -3.73 -38.92 4.32
N ALA A 17 -2.99 -38.02 4.97
CA ALA A 17 -3.60 -36.96 5.71
C ALA A 17 -4.52 -36.26 4.70
N THR A 18 -5.82 -36.47 4.85
CA THR A 18 -6.82 -35.63 4.20
C THR A 18 -6.46 -34.22 4.64
N ALA A 19 -5.87 -33.45 3.74
CA ALA A 19 -5.79 -32.01 3.90
C ALA A 19 -7.24 -31.61 4.14
N GLN A 20 -7.56 -31.26 5.38
CA GLN A 20 -8.79 -30.62 5.71
C GLN A 20 -8.85 -29.42 4.76
N GLU A 21 -9.88 -29.34 3.90
CA GLU A 21 -10.14 -28.16 3.09
C GLU A 21 -10.38 -27.00 4.03
N GLY A 22 -9.30 -26.48 4.60
CA GLY A 22 -9.32 -25.29 5.43
C GLY A 22 -9.48 -24.11 4.49
N PHE A 23 -10.64 -23.49 4.53
CA PHE A 23 -10.79 -22.17 3.97
C PHE A 23 -9.73 -21.28 4.62
N SER A 24 -8.85 -20.70 3.80
CA SER A 24 -7.89 -19.72 4.28
C SER A 24 -8.60 -18.36 4.37
N PHE A 25 -9.15 -18.03 5.52
CA PHE A 25 -9.82 -16.74 5.78
C PHE A 25 -8.83 -15.60 5.97
N PHE A 26 -7.58 -15.92 6.30
CA PHE A 26 -6.53 -14.93 6.58
C PHE A 26 -5.28 -15.24 5.77
N THR A 27 -4.45 -14.23 5.62
CA THR A 27 -3.09 -14.45 5.20
C THR A 27 -2.32 -15.13 6.34
N THR A 28 -1.45 -16.09 6.03
CA THR A 28 -0.59 -16.75 7.02
C THR A 28 0.59 -15.89 7.48
N ASP A 29 0.65 -14.64 7.03
CA ASP A 29 1.77 -13.73 7.30
C ASP A 29 1.81 -13.22 8.73
N PHE A 30 0.62 -13.09 9.35
CA PHE A 30 0.46 -12.55 10.70
C PHE A 30 -0.19 -13.57 11.64
N PRO A 31 0.55 -14.12 12.61
CA PRO A 31 -0.02 -15.01 13.62
C PRO A 31 -0.86 -14.21 14.64
N PRO A 32 -1.75 -14.87 15.42
CA PRO A 32 -2.62 -14.21 16.40
C PRO A 32 -1.86 -13.34 17.41
N GLU A 33 -0.64 -13.71 17.76
CA GLU A 33 0.22 -12.96 18.70
C GLU A 33 0.62 -11.58 18.17
N GLU A 34 0.79 -11.44 16.86
CA GLU A 34 1.06 -10.14 16.23
C GLU A 34 -0.12 -9.20 16.40
N PHE A 35 -1.33 -9.66 16.13
CA PHE A 35 -2.56 -8.87 16.36
C PHE A 35 -2.75 -8.55 17.84
N ALA A 36 -2.47 -9.50 18.73
CA ALA A 36 -2.53 -9.27 20.17
C ALA A 36 -1.54 -8.20 20.63
N ALA A 37 -0.30 -8.18 20.12
CA ALA A 37 0.68 -7.16 20.43
C ALA A 37 0.23 -5.76 19.95
N ARG A 38 -0.35 -5.64 18.75
CA ARG A 38 -0.93 -4.40 18.23
C ARG A 38 -2.07 -3.88 19.11
N ARG A 39 -2.99 -4.76 19.52
CA ARG A 39 -4.07 -4.43 20.46
C ARG A 39 -3.54 -4.02 21.85
N ALA A 40 -2.48 -4.67 22.32
CA ALA A 40 -1.84 -4.29 23.59
C ALA A 40 -1.37 -2.83 23.58
N ALA A 41 -0.76 -2.38 22.49
CA ALA A 41 -0.33 -0.99 22.35
C ALA A 41 -1.53 -0.01 22.27
N VAL A 42 -2.67 -0.42 21.68
CA VAL A 42 -3.91 0.39 21.71
C VAL A 42 -4.43 0.52 23.14
N TYR A 43 -4.46 -0.56 23.94
CA TYR A 43 -4.86 -0.45 25.36
C TYR A 43 -3.98 0.53 26.15
N ASP A 44 -2.67 0.52 25.88
CA ASP A 44 -1.75 1.45 26.55
C ASP A 44 -2.02 2.89 26.15
N ALA A 45 -2.38 3.13 24.87
CA ALA A 45 -2.68 4.46 24.36
C ALA A 45 -4.00 5.04 24.91
N ILE A 46 -5.07 4.23 24.98
CA ILE A 46 -6.39 4.71 25.42
C ILE A 46 -6.56 4.75 26.95
N GLY A 47 -5.85 3.89 27.68
CA GLY A 47 -5.89 3.81 29.14
C GLY A 47 -7.13 3.11 29.69
N LYS A 48 -7.20 3.01 31.04
CA LYS A 48 -8.20 2.17 31.74
C LYS A 48 -9.64 2.72 31.72
N ASN A 49 -9.82 4.03 31.55
CA ASN A 49 -11.13 4.67 31.56
C ASN A 49 -11.72 4.86 30.17
N ALA A 50 -11.29 4.05 29.22
CA ALA A 50 -11.71 4.16 27.85
C ALA A 50 -11.95 2.79 27.18
N ILE A 51 -12.66 2.85 26.07
CA ILE A 51 -12.80 1.76 25.11
C ILE A 51 -12.38 2.26 23.73
N ALA A 52 -11.87 1.38 22.86
CA ALA A 52 -11.73 1.69 21.45
C ALA A 52 -12.78 0.91 20.66
N ILE A 53 -13.40 1.57 19.66
CA ILE A 53 -14.42 0.97 18.80
C ILE A 53 -14.03 1.19 17.34
N LEU A 54 -13.87 0.12 16.57
CA LEU A 54 -13.60 0.19 15.13
C LEU A 54 -14.73 -0.45 14.35
N GLN A 55 -15.09 0.19 13.23
CA GLN A 55 -15.98 -0.40 12.23
C GLN A 55 -15.16 -1.14 11.18
N GLY A 56 -15.52 -2.39 10.89
CA GLY A 56 -15.08 -3.08 9.69
C GLY A 56 -15.70 -2.48 8.43
N ALA A 57 -15.13 -2.76 7.27
CA ALA A 57 -15.66 -2.32 5.99
C ALA A 57 -17.10 -2.82 5.75
N PRO A 58 -17.94 -2.09 5.02
CA PRO A 58 -19.28 -2.55 4.65
C PRO A 58 -19.19 -3.67 3.60
N THR A 59 -20.31 -4.31 3.32
CA THR A 59 -20.47 -5.16 2.14
C THR A 59 -20.08 -4.36 0.90
N PRO A 60 -19.24 -4.91 0.02
CA PRO A 60 -18.79 -4.20 -1.18
C PRO A 60 -19.96 -3.92 -2.14
N GLU A 61 -19.83 -2.86 -2.92
CA GLU A 61 -20.79 -2.51 -3.95
C GLU A 61 -20.56 -3.39 -5.19
N GLY A 62 -21.65 -3.84 -5.79
CA GLY A 62 -21.61 -4.64 -7.04
C GLY A 62 -20.86 -5.96 -6.89
N TYR A 63 -20.11 -6.33 -7.90
CA TYR A 63 -19.31 -7.56 -7.95
C TYR A 63 -17.84 -7.35 -7.53
N SER A 64 -17.57 -6.34 -6.67
CA SER A 64 -16.25 -6.10 -6.15
C SER A 64 -15.88 -7.12 -5.08
N ARG A 65 -14.62 -7.52 -5.04
CA ARG A 65 -14.10 -8.37 -3.97
C ARG A 65 -14.10 -7.61 -2.64
N PHE A 66 -14.45 -8.30 -1.56
CA PHE A 66 -14.35 -7.72 -0.23
C PHE A 66 -12.88 -7.49 0.14
N ARG A 67 -12.60 -6.33 0.70
CA ARG A 67 -11.36 -6.00 1.39
C ARG A 67 -11.70 -5.24 2.66
N GLN A 68 -11.12 -5.66 3.78
CA GLN A 68 -11.36 -5.04 5.07
C GLN A 68 -10.70 -3.65 5.14
N ALA A 69 -11.25 -2.78 5.99
CA ALA A 69 -10.62 -1.51 6.35
C ALA A 69 -9.26 -1.75 7.02
N ASN A 70 -8.25 -0.94 6.68
CA ASN A 70 -6.87 -1.15 7.12
C ASN A 70 -6.73 -1.27 8.63
N ASP A 71 -7.22 -0.29 9.38
CA ASP A 71 -7.10 -0.27 10.85
C ASP A 71 -7.81 -1.45 11.52
N PHE A 72 -8.95 -1.86 10.98
CA PHE A 72 -9.68 -3.02 11.49
C PHE A 72 -8.89 -4.30 11.26
N TYR A 73 -8.40 -4.51 10.03
CA TYR A 73 -7.57 -5.67 9.69
C TYR A 73 -6.27 -5.68 10.49
N TYR A 74 -5.62 -4.53 10.66
CA TYR A 74 -4.39 -4.35 11.42
C TYR A 74 -4.49 -4.89 12.84
N LEU A 75 -5.67 -4.76 13.47
CA LEU A 75 -5.87 -5.15 14.85
C LEU A 75 -6.40 -6.58 15.03
N CYS A 76 -6.98 -7.23 14.01
CA CYS A 76 -7.57 -8.56 14.19
C CYS A 76 -7.42 -9.53 13.02
N GLY A 77 -7.04 -9.08 11.82
CA GLY A 77 -6.88 -9.92 10.64
C GLY A 77 -8.18 -10.52 10.07
N VAL A 78 -9.36 -10.04 10.50
CA VAL A 78 -10.66 -10.65 10.15
C VAL A 78 -11.28 -9.97 8.93
N GLU A 79 -11.63 -10.75 7.91
CA GLU A 79 -12.19 -10.29 6.64
C GLU A 79 -13.70 -10.55 6.57
N VAL A 80 -14.46 -9.94 7.48
CA VAL A 80 -15.93 -10.04 7.50
C VAL A 80 -16.55 -8.66 7.35
N PRO A 81 -17.44 -8.43 6.37
CA PRO A 81 -18.10 -7.14 6.21
C PRO A 81 -19.03 -6.83 7.38
N ASN A 82 -19.19 -5.55 7.68
CA ASN A 82 -20.08 -5.03 8.73
C ASN A 82 -19.75 -5.52 10.15
N ALA A 83 -18.52 -5.96 10.40
CA ALA A 83 -18.03 -6.32 11.72
C ALA A 83 -17.70 -5.06 12.56
N TYR A 84 -17.63 -5.25 13.89
CA TYR A 84 -17.12 -4.23 14.81
C TYR A 84 -16.11 -4.86 15.77
N LEU A 85 -15.10 -4.08 16.15
CA LEU A 85 -14.09 -4.48 17.12
C LEU A 85 -14.13 -3.52 18.31
N VAL A 86 -14.26 -4.05 19.51
CA VAL A 86 -14.25 -3.27 20.75
C VAL A 86 -13.07 -3.73 21.61
N LEU A 87 -12.23 -2.79 21.98
CA LEU A 87 -11.11 -2.97 22.89
C LEU A 87 -11.41 -2.28 24.21
N ASP A 88 -11.48 -3.01 25.30
CA ASP A 88 -11.74 -2.47 26.63
C ASP A 88 -10.42 -2.21 27.37
N GLY A 89 -10.10 -0.94 27.61
CA GLY A 89 -8.87 -0.53 28.26
C GLY A 89 -8.77 -0.96 29.73
N ALA A 90 -9.89 -1.17 30.43
CA ALA A 90 -9.89 -1.60 31.83
C ALA A 90 -9.57 -3.09 31.99
N SER A 91 -10.27 -3.93 31.27
CA SER A 91 -10.08 -5.39 31.30
C SER A 91 -8.94 -5.86 30.38
N ARG A 92 -8.49 -5.01 29.43
CA ARG A 92 -7.59 -5.36 28.34
C ARG A 92 -8.09 -6.54 27.51
N LYS A 93 -9.41 -6.63 27.33
CA LYS A 93 -10.08 -7.64 26.50
C LYS A 93 -10.59 -7.03 25.21
N THR A 94 -10.56 -7.83 24.17
CA THR A 94 -11.11 -7.51 22.85
C THR A 94 -12.32 -8.36 22.57
N THR A 95 -13.43 -7.71 22.22
CA THR A 95 -14.64 -8.37 21.71
C THR A 95 -14.81 -8.03 20.22
N LEU A 96 -14.90 -9.06 19.41
CA LEU A 96 -15.22 -8.94 17.98
C LEU A 96 -16.70 -9.24 17.76
N TYR A 97 -17.41 -8.30 17.16
CA TYR A 97 -18.82 -8.45 16.81
C TYR A 97 -18.95 -8.78 15.33
N LEU A 98 -19.51 -9.92 15.02
CA LEU A 98 -19.74 -10.42 13.67
C LEU A 98 -21.22 -10.50 13.34
N PRO A 99 -21.62 -10.30 12.08
CA PRO A 99 -22.96 -10.65 11.63
C PRO A 99 -23.25 -12.13 11.90
N HIS A 100 -24.52 -12.44 12.12
CA HIS A 100 -24.97 -13.83 12.17
C HIS A 100 -24.85 -14.51 10.82
N ARG A 101 -24.76 -15.85 10.84
CA ARG A 101 -24.64 -16.67 9.65
C ARG A 101 -25.79 -16.42 8.68
N ASN A 102 -25.45 -16.31 7.43
CA ASN A 102 -26.41 -16.21 6.34
C ASN A 102 -26.26 -17.40 5.39
N ASP A 103 -27.02 -18.47 5.64
CA ASP A 103 -26.97 -19.70 4.85
C ASP A 103 -27.29 -19.47 3.36
N GLY A 104 -28.13 -18.45 3.05
CA GLY A 104 -28.44 -18.07 1.68
C GLY A 104 -27.22 -17.54 0.94
N ARG A 105 -26.46 -16.69 1.61
CA ARG A 105 -25.23 -16.13 1.07
C ARG A 105 -24.15 -17.21 0.96
N GLU A 106 -23.96 -18.02 2.00
CA GLU A 106 -22.92 -19.08 2.00
C GLU A 106 -23.15 -20.12 0.90
N ARG A 107 -24.40 -20.42 0.57
CA ARG A 107 -24.72 -21.31 -0.58
C ARG A 107 -24.28 -20.75 -1.91
N GLY A 108 -24.22 -19.44 -2.07
CA GLY A 108 -23.83 -18.77 -3.33
C GLY A 108 -22.38 -18.35 -3.39
N GLU A 109 -21.83 -17.88 -2.29
CA GLU A 109 -20.51 -17.22 -2.23
C GLU A 109 -19.43 -18.04 -1.50
N GLY A 110 -19.83 -19.14 -0.82
CA GLY A 110 -18.95 -19.93 0.03
C GLY A 110 -18.98 -19.46 1.49
N LYS A 111 -18.24 -20.19 2.35
CA LYS A 111 -18.20 -19.94 3.79
C LYS A 111 -17.66 -18.54 4.12
N VAL A 112 -18.40 -17.83 4.97
CA VAL A 112 -18.01 -16.57 5.58
C VAL A 112 -18.04 -16.73 7.08
N LEU A 113 -17.02 -16.25 7.81
CA LEU A 113 -17.01 -16.28 9.26
C LEU A 113 -18.16 -15.45 9.82
N SER A 114 -18.77 -15.95 10.89
CA SER A 114 -19.97 -15.39 11.52
C SER A 114 -19.88 -15.44 13.05
N ALA A 115 -20.84 -14.89 13.75
CA ALA A 115 -20.88 -14.97 15.21
C ALA A 115 -20.91 -16.42 15.73
N GLU A 116 -21.47 -17.34 14.95
CA GLU A 116 -21.56 -18.78 15.27
C GLU A 116 -20.21 -19.50 15.14
N ASP A 117 -19.22 -18.90 14.49
CA ASP A 117 -17.87 -19.46 14.32
C ASP A 117 -16.87 -18.95 15.37
N ALA A 118 -17.36 -18.59 16.56
CA ALA A 118 -16.61 -17.91 17.60
C ALA A 118 -15.31 -18.59 18.03
N GLU A 119 -15.29 -19.92 18.10
CA GLU A 119 -14.10 -20.68 18.49
C GLU A 119 -13.00 -20.57 17.43
N GLU A 120 -13.37 -20.74 16.17
CA GLU A 120 -12.44 -20.61 15.03
C GLU A 120 -11.89 -19.19 14.93
N VAL A 121 -12.77 -18.18 15.03
CA VAL A 121 -12.38 -16.77 14.98
C VAL A 121 -11.39 -16.42 16.09
N ARG A 122 -11.63 -16.86 17.33
CA ARG A 122 -10.72 -16.65 18.47
C ARG A 122 -9.35 -17.29 18.22
N LYS A 123 -9.35 -18.51 17.72
CA LYS A 123 -8.11 -19.23 17.42
C LYS A 123 -7.27 -18.51 16.35
N LEU A 124 -7.90 -17.94 15.33
CA LEU A 124 -7.23 -17.29 14.20
C LEU A 124 -6.80 -15.87 14.51
N SER A 125 -7.60 -15.09 15.23
CA SER A 125 -7.38 -13.65 15.48
C SER A 125 -6.78 -13.33 16.85
N GLY A 126 -6.86 -14.28 17.79
CA GLY A 126 -6.47 -14.07 19.17
C GLY A 126 -7.34 -13.05 19.92
N VAL A 127 -8.60 -12.80 19.49
CA VAL A 127 -9.56 -12.00 20.26
C VAL A 127 -10.10 -12.81 21.44
N ASP A 128 -10.48 -12.12 22.52
CA ASP A 128 -10.94 -12.79 23.73
C ASP A 128 -12.37 -13.32 23.58
N GLU A 129 -13.24 -12.52 22.94
CA GLU A 129 -14.67 -12.81 22.80
C GLU A 129 -15.16 -12.52 21.37
N VAL A 130 -16.16 -13.30 20.94
CA VAL A 130 -16.89 -13.07 19.69
C VAL A 130 -18.39 -13.06 20.02
N ALA A 131 -19.12 -12.08 19.48
CA ALA A 131 -20.54 -11.91 19.70
C ALA A 131 -21.26 -11.50 18.41
N GLY A 132 -22.60 -11.55 18.40
CA GLY A 132 -23.41 -11.02 17.32
C GLY A 132 -23.41 -9.48 17.31
N THR A 133 -23.46 -8.87 16.11
CA THR A 133 -23.50 -7.41 15.95
C THR A 133 -24.73 -6.76 16.60
N ASP A 134 -25.82 -7.50 16.77
CA ASP A 134 -27.04 -7.10 17.47
C ASP A 134 -26.80 -6.77 18.96
N LEU A 135 -25.81 -7.41 19.58
CA LEU A 135 -25.48 -7.21 21.00
C LEU A 135 -24.59 -5.99 21.26
N LEU A 136 -24.00 -5.38 20.23
CA LEU A 136 -23.05 -4.26 20.39
C LEU A 136 -23.65 -3.10 21.18
N GLY A 137 -24.87 -2.67 20.85
CA GLY A 137 -25.52 -1.54 21.48
C GLY A 137 -25.79 -1.78 22.97
N GLU A 138 -26.24 -2.97 23.33
CA GLU A 138 -26.50 -3.37 24.73
C GLU A 138 -25.19 -3.44 25.52
N HIS A 139 -24.14 -4.04 24.96
CA HIS A 139 -22.85 -4.15 25.65
C HIS A 139 -22.20 -2.78 25.89
N LEU A 140 -22.28 -1.86 24.92
CA LEU A 140 -21.79 -0.48 25.10
C LEU A 140 -22.57 0.27 26.18
N ALA A 141 -23.92 0.17 26.19
CA ALA A 141 -24.77 0.80 27.20
C ALA A 141 -24.48 0.26 28.62
N ARG A 142 -24.32 -1.05 28.74
CA ARG A 142 -23.98 -1.71 30.03
C ARG A 142 -22.60 -1.28 30.52
N THR A 143 -21.62 -1.19 29.62
CA THR A 143 -20.24 -0.72 29.94
C THR A 143 -20.26 0.73 30.44
N LEU A 144 -20.99 1.61 29.75
CA LEU A 144 -21.14 3.02 30.16
C LEU A 144 -21.82 3.16 31.52
N GLN A 145 -22.89 2.39 31.79
CA GLN A 145 -23.58 2.40 33.09
C GLN A 145 -22.69 1.96 34.24
N SER A 146 -21.81 0.99 34.01
CA SER A 146 -20.94 0.44 35.05
C SER A 146 -19.68 1.27 35.31
N ARG A 147 -19.28 2.14 34.38
CA ARG A 147 -17.97 2.84 34.42
C ARG A 147 -18.01 4.30 33.96
N ALA A 148 -19.12 5.01 34.18
CA ALA A 148 -19.15 6.45 33.86
C ALA A 148 -18.23 7.27 34.81
N PRO A 149 -17.43 8.24 34.33
CA PRO A 149 -17.32 8.67 32.92
C PRO A 149 -16.47 7.70 32.10
N LEU A 150 -16.87 7.47 30.83
CA LEU A 150 -16.21 6.61 29.88
C LEU A 150 -15.93 7.36 28.58
N THR A 151 -14.76 7.19 28.01
CA THR A 151 -14.40 7.71 26.69
C THR A 151 -14.35 6.58 25.66
N ALA A 152 -15.03 6.75 24.52
CA ALA A 152 -14.86 5.89 23.35
C ALA A 152 -13.92 6.51 22.35
N TYR A 153 -12.82 5.83 22.06
CA TYR A 153 -11.92 6.15 20.98
C TYR A 153 -12.38 5.46 19.70
N THR A 154 -12.51 6.18 18.61
CA THR A 154 -12.83 5.61 17.30
C THR A 154 -12.12 6.44 16.22
N PRO A 155 -11.70 5.85 15.08
CA PRO A 155 -11.18 6.64 13.98
C PRO A 155 -12.23 7.66 13.52
N LEU A 156 -11.85 8.95 13.48
CA LEU A 156 -12.73 10.03 13.01
C LEU A 156 -12.57 10.31 11.52
N PHE A 157 -11.54 9.77 10.89
CA PHE A 157 -11.33 9.84 9.45
C PHE A 157 -12.05 8.70 8.72
N PRO A 158 -12.37 8.87 7.41
CA PRO A 158 -12.87 7.77 6.61
C PRO A 158 -11.82 6.65 6.55
N PRO A 159 -12.26 5.37 6.60
CA PRO A 159 -11.34 4.24 6.55
C PRO A 159 -10.69 4.15 5.18
N GLU A 160 -9.42 3.78 5.17
CA GLU A 160 -8.68 3.38 3.98
C GLU A 160 -9.15 2.00 3.51
N GLY A 161 -9.09 1.78 2.20
CA GLY A 161 -9.57 0.55 1.57
C GLY A 161 -8.70 0.09 0.41
N SER A 162 -9.27 -0.72 -0.48
CA SER A 162 -8.61 -1.13 -1.71
C SER A 162 -8.35 0.07 -2.60
N ALA A 163 -7.10 0.25 -3.02
CA ALA A 163 -6.64 1.34 -3.89
C ALA A 163 -7.05 2.76 -3.41
N GLU A 164 -7.27 2.92 -2.10
CA GLU A 164 -7.68 4.19 -1.53
C GLU A 164 -6.93 4.47 -0.21
N SER A 165 -6.01 5.42 -0.25
CA SER A 165 -5.34 5.99 0.92
C SER A 165 -6.21 7.06 1.57
N ARG A 166 -5.88 7.47 2.82
CA ARG A 166 -6.68 8.42 3.60
C ARG A 166 -6.88 9.76 2.89
N ASP A 167 -5.88 10.29 2.22
CA ASP A 167 -5.96 11.54 1.47
C ASP A 167 -7.02 11.47 0.34
N LEU A 168 -7.09 10.36 -0.37
CA LEU A 168 -8.12 10.11 -1.40
C LEU A 168 -9.49 9.92 -0.76
N ALA A 169 -9.58 9.18 0.34
CA ALA A 169 -10.82 8.97 1.08
C ALA A 169 -11.38 10.30 1.62
N LEU A 170 -10.53 11.18 2.15
CA LEU A 170 -10.90 12.50 2.61
C LEU A 170 -11.40 13.38 1.47
N ARG A 171 -10.72 13.37 0.32
CA ARG A 171 -11.16 14.10 -0.89
C ARG A 171 -12.54 13.63 -1.34
N ARG A 172 -12.73 12.32 -1.48
CA ARG A 172 -14.03 11.73 -1.86
C ARG A 172 -15.15 12.12 -0.89
N VAL A 173 -14.88 12.07 0.41
CA VAL A 173 -15.86 12.49 1.42
C VAL A 173 -16.19 13.98 1.31
N ALA A 174 -15.20 14.84 1.08
CA ALA A 174 -15.41 16.26 0.89
C ALA A 174 -16.25 16.56 -0.35
N GLU A 175 -15.99 15.89 -1.46
CA GLU A 175 -16.76 15.99 -2.70
C GLU A 175 -18.22 15.57 -2.49
N LEU A 176 -18.45 14.38 -1.89
CA LEU A 176 -19.81 13.88 -1.62
C LEU A 176 -20.58 14.79 -0.64
N SER A 177 -19.91 15.31 0.38
CA SER A 177 -20.56 16.18 1.39
C SER A 177 -20.89 17.56 0.84
N SER A 178 -20.15 18.05 -0.16
CA SER A 178 -20.36 19.34 -0.81
C SER A 178 -21.31 19.28 -2.01
N ASP A 179 -21.65 18.07 -2.49
CA ASP A 179 -22.58 17.89 -3.59
C ASP A 179 -24.00 18.32 -3.17
N PRO A 180 -24.62 19.33 -3.82
CA PRO A 180 -25.94 19.82 -3.43
C PRO A 180 -27.07 18.79 -3.61
N TRP A 181 -26.84 17.74 -4.36
CA TRP A 181 -27.82 16.66 -4.63
C TRP A 181 -27.56 15.36 -3.86
N ASP A 182 -26.37 15.23 -3.20
CA ASP A 182 -26.02 14.09 -2.35
C ASP A 182 -25.92 14.52 -0.87
N GLY A 183 -24.89 15.29 -0.51
CA GLY A 183 -24.73 15.88 0.83
C GLY A 183 -24.59 14.87 1.99
N ARG A 184 -24.44 13.56 1.70
CA ARG A 184 -24.40 12.52 2.74
C ARG A 184 -23.10 12.57 3.54
N PRO A 185 -23.16 12.31 4.87
CA PRO A 185 -21.96 12.18 5.69
C PRO A 185 -21.18 10.92 5.35
N SER A 186 -19.89 10.90 5.68
CA SER A 186 -19.11 9.66 5.63
C SER A 186 -19.70 8.60 6.56
N ARG A 187 -19.40 7.32 6.29
CA ARG A 187 -19.80 6.21 7.16
C ARG A 187 -19.26 6.38 8.60
N ALA A 188 -17.99 6.82 8.73
CA ALA A 188 -17.38 7.13 10.02
C ALA A 188 -18.10 8.29 10.73
N GLY A 189 -18.41 9.38 10.03
CA GLY A 189 -19.18 10.50 10.58
C GLY A 189 -20.59 10.10 11.01
N ASN A 190 -21.29 9.27 10.21
CA ASN A 190 -22.58 8.73 10.60
C ASN A 190 -22.48 7.82 11.84
N PHE A 191 -21.45 7.00 11.95
CA PHE A 191 -21.24 6.15 13.13
C PHE A 191 -21.07 6.98 14.41
N VAL A 192 -20.24 8.02 14.36
CA VAL A 192 -20.07 8.95 15.49
C VAL A 192 -21.38 9.63 15.86
N ALA A 193 -22.17 10.06 14.88
CA ALA A 193 -23.49 10.64 15.13
C ALA A 193 -24.43 9.66 15.84
N ARG A 194 -24.44 8.39 15.41
CA ARG A 194 -25.25 7.33 16.05
C ARG A 194 -24.77 6.97 17.45
N LEU A 195 -23.47 6.98 17.71
CA LEU A 195 -22.93 6.80 19.06
C LEU A 195 -23.42 7.91 20.00
N ARG A 196 -23.34 9.18 19.57
CA ARG A 196 -23.83 10.34 20.36
C ARG A 196 -25.34 10.29 20.62
N GLU A 197 -26.11 9.89 19.63
CA GLU A 197 -27.58 9.78 19.74
C GLU A 197 -27.99 8.67 20.76
N ARG A 198 -27.37 7.49 20.67
CA ARG A 198 -27.71 6.33 21.47
C ARG A 198 -27.10 6.33 22.87
N LEU A 199 -25.94 6.96 23.01
CA LEU A 199 -25.14 6.98 24.24
C LEU A 199 -24.69 8.42 24.54
N PRO A 200 -25.62 9.34 24.88
CA PRO A 200 -25.33 10.78 24.97
C PRO A 200 -24.29 11.14 26.05
N ASN A 201 -24.09 10.29 27.05
CA ASN A 201 -23.08 10.50 28.09
C ASN A 201 -21.72 9.86 27.78
N LEU A 202 -21.53 9.30 26.56
CA LEU A 202 -20.28 8.74 26.12
C LEU A 202 -19.44 9.84 25.48
N ALA A 203 -18.28 10.14 26.07
CA ALA A 203 -17.30 11.00 25.41
C ALA A 203 -16.68 10.28 24.21
N ILE A 204 -16.44 11.00 23.10
CA ILE A 204 -15.85 10.44 21.89
C ILE A 204 -14.54 11.14 21.59
N ALA A 205 -13.48 10.39 21.38
CA ALA A 205 -12.15 10.84 21.04
C ALA A 205 -11.61 10.13 19.76
N ASP A 206 -10.63 10.74 19.13
CA ASP A 206 -10.01 10.19 17.92
C ASP A 206 -8.96 9.12 18.23
N LEU A 207 -9.11 7.95 17.64
CA LEU A 207 -8.16 6.84 17.74
C LEU A 207 -7.03 6.93 16.70
N SER A 208 -7.24 7.67 15.61
CA SER A 208 -6.34 7.68 14.46
C SER A 208 -4.89 8.01 14.82
N PRO A 209 -4.59 9.03 15.67
CA PRO A 209 -3.19 9.33 16.00
C PRO A 209 -2.44 8.17 16.66
N ALA A 210 -3.13 7.35 17.45
CA ALA A 210 -2.53 6.18 18.09
C ALA A 210 -2.26 5.06 17.06
N LEU A 211 -3.18 4.83 16.14
CA LEU A 211 -3.02 3.83 15.08
C LEU A 211 -1.93 4.24 14.09
N ASP A 212 -1.90 5.51 13.69
CA ASP A 212 -0.88 6.05 12.78
C ASP A 212 0.53 5.91 13.38
N ALA A 213 0.69 6.19 14.67
CA ALA A 213 1.96 6.01 15.36
C ALA A 213 2.42 4.55 15.41
N LEU A 214 1.48 3.59 15.55
CA LEU A 214 1.78 2.17 15.51
C LEU A 214 2.13 1.70 14.09
N ARG A 215 1.38 2.11 13.08
CA ARG A 215 1.57 1.76 11.68
C ARG A 215 2.84 2.37 11.08
N LEU A 216 3.32 3.51 11.63
CA LEU A 216 4.54 4.17 11.17
C LEU A 216 5.77 3.27 11.28
N ILE A 217 5.89 2.50 12.38
CA ILE A 217 7.01 1.59 12.62
C ILE A 217 6.59 0.17 12.30
N LYS A 218 6.97 -0.30 11.14
CA LYS A 218 6.61 -1.62 10.63
C LYS A 218 7.38 -2.72 11.36
N SER A 219 6.67 -3.78 11.75
CA SER A 219 7.28 -4.99 12.29
C SER A 219 8.12 -5.72 11.22
N PRO A 220 9.02 -6.64 11.61
CA PRO A 220 9.74 -7.46 10.64
C PRO A 220 8.83 -8.26 9.69
N ARG A 221 7.63 -8.67 10.15
CA ARG A 221 6.64 -9.37 9.32
C ARG A 221 5.99 -8.45 8.31
N GLU A 222 5.60 -7.25 8.71
CA GLU A 222 5.08 -6.21 7.82
C GLU A 222 6.09 -5.87 6.72
N ILE A 223 7.36 -5.66 7.09
CA ILE A 223 8.45 -5.41 6.15
C ILE A 223 8.63 -6.59 5.18
N ALA A 224 8.49 -7.84 5.64
CA ALA A 224 8.57 -9.00 4.77
C ALA A 224 7.44 -9.04 3.72
N VAL A 225 6.22 -8.64 4.09
CA VAL A 225 5.09 -8.53 3.15
C VAL A 225 5.31 -7.39 2.16
N ILE A 226 5.75 -6.21 2.63
CA ILE A 226 6.09 -5.05 1.78
C ILE A 226 7.18 -5.42 0.77
N ARG A 227 8.23 -6.15 1.17
CA ARG A 227 9.25 -6.63 0.23
C ARG A 227 8.68 -7.54 -0.86
N ARG A 228 7.68 -8.37 -0.54
CA ARG A 228 6.99 -9.20 -1.56
C ARG A 228 6.18 -8.33 -2.51
N ALA A 229 5.41 -7.37 -2.00
CA ALA A 229 4.69 -6.39 -2.82
C ALA A 229 5.65 -5.63 -3.76
N THR A 230 6.76 -5.11 -3.22
CA THR A 230 7.78 -4.40 -4.00
C THR A 230 8.45 -5.32 -5.04
N ARG A 231 8.67 -6.59 -4.69
CA ARG A 231 9.19 -7.56 -5.66
C ARG A 231 8.24 -7.73 -6.84
N LEU A 232 6.92 -7.77 -6.61
CA LEU A 232 5.93 -7.86 -7.68
C LEU A 232 5.88 -6.59 -8.51
N SER A 233 5.93 -5.39 -7.89
CA SER A 233 6.06 -4.11 -8.61
C SER A 233 7.25 -4.12 -9.56
N GLY A 234 8.42 -4.52 -9.06
CA GLY A 234 9.63 -4.56 -9.88
C GLY A 234 9.57 -5.59 -11.00
N LEU A 235 8.94 -6.76 -10.79
CA LEU A 235 8.72 -7.74 -11.85
C LEU A 235 7.78 -7.21 -12.93
N ALA A 236 6.73 -6.47 -12.55
CA ALA A 236 5.81 -5.83 -13.49
C ALA A 236 6.52 -4.74 -14.33
N LEU A 237 7.38 -3.93 -13.70
CA LEU A 237 8.18 -2.92 -14.40
C LEU A 237 9.18 -3.56 -15.39
N LEU A 238 9.89 -4.61 -14.97
CA LEU A 238 10.80 -5.36 -15.84
C LEU A 238 10.07 -5.95 -17.05
N GLU A 239 8.88 -6.51 -16.83
CA GLU A 239 8.07 -7.07 -17.90
C GLU A 239 7.45 -5.97 -18.77
N GLY A 240 7.08 -4.83 -18.18
CA GLY A 240 6.67 -3.62 -18.90
C GLY A 240 7.75 -3.13 -19.85
N MET A 241 9.03 -3.06 -19.40
CA MET A 241 10.17 -2.71 -20.26
C MET A 241 10.32 -3.68 -21.44
N ARG A 242 10.24 -5.00 -21.20
CA ARG A 242 10.35 -6.03 -22.26
C ARG A 242 9.22 -5.95 -23.28
N SER A 243 8.03 -5.64 -22.80
CA SER A 243 6.80 -5.65 -23.60
C SER A 243 6.54 -4.36 -24.35
N THR A 244 7.18 -3.25 -23.98
CA THR A 244 6.94 -1.92 -24.58
C THR A 244 7.43 -1.81 -26.00
N LYS A 245 6.56 -1.30 -26.91
CA LYS A 245 6.89 -0.96 -28.29
C LYS A 245 6.06 0.19 -28.82
N PRO A 246 6.56 0.97 -29.81
CA PRO A 246 5.74 1.91 -30.53
C PRO A 246 4.51 1.24 -31.17
N GLY A 247 3.39 1.94 -31.14
CA GLY A 247 2.13 1.47 -31.70
C GLY A 247 1.19 0.74 -30.73
N GLN A 248 1.67 0.38 -29.54
CA GLN A 248 0.84 -0.17 -28.44
C GLN A 248 0.12 0.96 -27.70
N TYR A 249 -0.97 0.62 -27.00
CA TYR A 249 -1.65 1.53 -26.09
C TYR A 249 -1.08 1.42 -24.66
N GLU A 250 -1.13 2.52 -23.92
CA GLU A 250 -0.68 2.56 -22.52
C GLU A 250 -1.35 1.49 -21.65
N HIS A 251 -2.66 1.25 -21.82
CA HIS A 251 -3.41 0.23 -21.05
C HIS A 251 -2.94 -1.22 -21.29
N GLU A 252 -2.21 -1.49 -22.38
CA GLU A 252 -1.67 -2.84 -22.61
C GLU A 252 -0.62 -3.20 -21.55
N LEU A 253 0.14 -2.20 -21.07
CA LEU A 253 1.11 -2.38 -19.99
C LEU A 253 0.44 -2.50 -18.61
N ASP A 254 -0.73 -1.89 -18.41
CA ASP A 254 -1.58 -2.16 -17.23
C ASP A 254 -1.97 -3.64 -17.16
N GLY A 255 -2.39 -4.21 -18.30
CA GLY A 255 -2.66 -5.65 -18.40
C GLY A 255 -1.45 -6.53 -18.05
N VAL A 256 -0.23 -6.11 -18.43
CA VAL A 256 1.02 -6.79 -18.08
C VAL A 256 1.25 -6.75 -16.57
N GLY A 257 1.11 -5.58 -15.94
CA GLY A 257 1.25 -5.43 -14.49
C GLY A 257 0.26 -6.32 -13.73
N LYS A 258 -1.01 -6.28 -14.10
CA LYS A 258 -2.08 -7.11 -13.50
C LYS A 258 -1.83 -8.61 -13.66
N PHE A 259 -1.34 -9.05 -14.82
CA PHE A 259 -0.96 -10.44 -15.00
C PHE A 259 0.09 -10.89 -13.98
N ILE A 260 1.14 -10.08 -13.80
CA ILE A 260 2.21 -10.38 -12.82
C ILE A 260 1.62 -10.42 -11.40
N TYR A 261 0.80 -9.45 -11.02
CA TYR A 261 0.24 -9.33 -9.67
C TYR A 261 -0.68 -10.51 -9.33
N TYR A 262 -1.70 -10.76 -10.14
CA TYR A 262 -2.66 -11.84 -9.89
C TYR A 262 -2.04 -13.23 -10.01
N ARG A 263 -1.09 -13.43 -10.94
CA ARG A 263 -0.33 -14.68 -11.08
C ARG A 263 0.41 -15.04 -9.79
N ASN A 264 0.81 -14.05 -9.01
CA ASN A 264 1.61 -14.20 -7.80
C ASN A 264 0.84 -13.95 -6.50
N GLY A 265 -0.50 -13.92 -6.54
CA GLY A 265 -1.35 -13.90 -5.36
C GLY A 265 -1.65 -12.51 -4.77
N ALA A 266 -1.39 -11.43 -5.50
CA ALA A 266 -1.89 -10.12 -5.11
C ALA A 266 -3.42 -10.07 -5.15
N GLN A 267 -4.03 -9.28 -4.26
CA GLN A 267 -5.48 -9.17 -4.12
C GLN A 267 -6.08 -8.10 -5.03
N GLY A 268 -5.27 -7.16 -5.49
CA GLY A 268 -5.67 -6.05 -6.34
C GLY A 268 -4.51 -5.11 -6.61
N ASP A 269 -4.87 -3.92 -7.04
CA ASP A 269 -3.94 -2.81 -7.25
C ASP A 269 -3.82 -2.00 -5.96
N ALA A 270 -2.62 -1.49 -5.66
CA ALA A 270 -2.40 -0.55 -4.56
C ALA A 270 -3.03 0.83 -4.88
N TYR A 271 -3.02 1.19 -6.15
CA TYR A 271 -3.63 2.37 -6.75
C TYR A 271 -3.86 2.12 -8.24
N PHE A 272 -4.64 2.99 -8.90
CA PHE A 272 -4.79 2.88 -10.36
C PHE A 272 -3.44 3.01 -11.08
N SER A 273 -3.20 2.21 -12.11
CA SER A 273 -1.94 2.25 -12.85
C SER A 273 -1.66 3.63 -13.45
N LEU A 274 -0.46 4.15 -13.19
CA LEU A 274 0.04 5.40 -13.76
C LEU A 274 1.00 5.05 -14.90
N ILE A 275 0.45 4.86 -16.09
CA ILE A 275 1.20 4.52 -17.30
C ILE A 275 0.97 5.63 -18.31
N ALA A 276 2.00 6.44 -18.48
CA ALA A 276 1.92 7.69 -19.21
C ALA A 276 3.08 7.86 -20.20
N SER A 277 2.75 8.03 -21.48
CA SER A 277 3.73 8.18 -22.56
C SER A 277 3.76 9.58 -23.16
N GLY A 278 4.94 10.06 -23.54
CA GLY A 278 5.14 11.35 -24.17
C GLY A 278 4.54 12.48 -23.31
N ARG A 279 3.66 13.30 -23.91
CA ARG A 279 3.02 14.44 -23.20
C ARG A 279 2.14 14.05 -22.00
N ASN A 280 1.64 12.81 -21.93
CA ASN A 280 0.82 12.36 -20.81
C ASN A 280 1.68 12.22 -19.54
N ALA A 281 2.96 11.89 -19.66
CA ALA A 281 3.87 11.81 -18.53
C ALA A 281 4.09 13.15 -17.79
N TRP A 282 3.67 14.28 -18.37
CA TRP A 282 3.64 15.57 -17.69
C TRP A 282 2.69 15.59 -16.49
N TYR A 283 1.65 14.77 -16.50
CA TYR A 283 0.65 14.69 -15.44
C TYR A 283 0.98 13.51 -14.53
N PRO A 284 1.48 13.74 -13.30
CA PRO A 284 2.01 12.67 -12.43
C PRO A 284 1.00 11.55 -12.15
N HIS A 285 -0.29 11.88 -12.11
CA HIS A 285 -1.38 10.94 -11.83
C HIS A 285 -2.27 10.65 -13.05
N TYR A 286 -1.71 10.75 -14.26
CA TYR A 286 -2.43 10.35 -15.47
C TYR A 286 -2.72 8.85 -15.46
N ASN A 287 -4.01 8.49 -15.59
CA ASN A 287 -4.48 7.12 -15.46
C ASN A 287 -5.46 6.68 -16.54
N ALA A 288 -5.67 7.49 -17.57
CA ALA A 288 -6.66 7.17 -18.61
C ALA A 288 -6.23 6.00 -19.50
N GLY A 289 -4.93 5.78 -19.68
CA GLY A 289 -4.35 4.65 -20.42
C GLY A 289 -4.76 4.56 -21.91
N LYS A 290 -5.21 5.65 -22.52
CA LYS A 290 -5.86 5.63 -23.84
C LYS A 290 -4.96 6.07 -25.01
N ARG A 291 -3.74 6.55 -24.71
CA ARG A 291 -2.85 7.02 -25.76
C ARG A 291 -2.12 5.86 -26.42
N LYS A 292 -2.01 5.91 -27.75
CA LYS A 292 -1.13 5.05 -28.53
C LYS A 292 0.28 5.59 -28.40
N MET A 293 1.19 4.77 -27.91
CA MET A 293 2.60 5.12 -27.71
C MET A 293 3.32 5.29 -29.05
N GLU A 294 4.12 6.34 -29.17
CA GLU A 294 4.82 6.70 -30.41
C GLU A 294 6.33 6.47 -30.28
N ASP A 295 7.00 6.34 -31.42
CA ASP A 295 8.46 6.32 -31.48
C ASP A 295 9.04 7.63 -30.95
N GLY A 296 10.03 7.54 -30.07
CA GLY A 296 10.63 8.70 -29.40
C GLY A 296 9.92 9.16 -28.12
N ASP A 297 8.74 8.62 -27.78
CA ASP A 297 8.12 8.88 -26.50
C ASP A 297 8.99 8.41 -25.32
N PHE A 298 8.92 9.17 -24.24
CA PHE A 298 9.42 8.75 -22.93
C PHE A 298 8.24 8.29 -22.09
N LEU A 299 8.28 7.04 -21.63
CA LEU A 299 7.22 6.39 -20.88
C LEU A 299 7.55 6.42 -19.38
N LEU A 300 6.58 6.81 -18.57
CA LEU A 300 6.55 6.62 -17.13
C LEU A 300 5.62 5.45 -16.84
N MET A 301 6.08 4.50 -16.05
CA MET A 301 5.24 3.48 -15.43
C MET A 301 5.49 3.48 -13.93
N ASP A 302 4.41 3.71 -13.20
CA ASP A 302 4.33 3.78 -11.76
C ASP A 302 3.16 2.90 -11.35
N TYR A 303 3.47 1.76 -10.71
CA TYR A 303 2.46 0.75 -10.46
C TYR A 303 2.87 -0.27 -9.40
N ALA A 304 1.96 -0.54 -8.47
CA ALA A 304 2.18 -1.51 -7.42
C ALA A 304 0.92 -2.32 -7.07
N PRO A 305 1.07 -3.54 -6.49
CA PRO A 305 -0.03 -4.37 -6.05
C PRO A 305 -0.45 -4.09 -4.61
N ASP A 306 -1.70 -4.42 -4.28
CA ASP A 306 -2.13 -4.77 -2.92
C ASP A 306 -1.79 -6.24 -2.66
N TYR A 307 -0.81 -6.50 -1.81
CA TYR A 307 -0.38 -7.84 -1.46
C TYR A 307 -0.47 -8.06 0.05
N GLY A 308 -1.40 -8.90 0.49
CA GLY A 308 -1.58 -9.20 1.91
C GLY A 308 -1.87 -7.97 2.77
N TYR A 309 -2.64 -7.02 2.25
CA TYR A 309 -2.97 -5.71 2.87
C TYR A 309 -1.81 -4.71 2.92
N TYR A 310 -0.67 -5.01 2.33
CA TYR A 310 0.47 -4.09 2.26
C TYR A 310 0.76 -3.71 0.82
N MET A 311 1.12 -2.44 0.66
CA MET A 311 1.38 -1.81 -0.63
C MET A 311 2.87 -1.72 -0.92
N SER A 312 3.18 -1.34 -2.12
CA SER A 312 4.46 -0.84 -2.57
C SER A 312 4.25 0.42 -3.40
N ASP A 313 5.34 1.05 -3.79
CA ASP A 313 5.34 2.17 -4.72
C ASP A 313 6.67 2.24 -5.44
N VAL A 314 6.66 2.10 -6.76
CA VAL A 314 7.89 2.08 -7.57
C VAL A 314 7.63 2.62 -8.95
N THR A 315 8.34 3.67 -9.32
CA THR A 315 8.29 4.26 -10.67
C THR A 315 9.59 4.03 -11.43
N ARG A 316 9.47 3.68 -12.72
CA ARG A 316 10.56 3.72 -13.68
C ARG A 316 10.14 4.44 -14.96
N MET A 317 11.14 4.96 -15.68
CA MET A 317 10.93 5.58 -17.00
C MET A 317 11.88 4.97 -18.03
N TRP A 318 11.38 4.82 -19.27
CA TRP A 318 12.15 4.30 -20.39
C TRP A 318 11.62 4.80 -21.73
N PRO A 319 12.46 4.82 -22.79
CA PRO A 319 12.01 5.18 -24.13
C PRO A 319 11.15 4.08 -24.74
N VAL A 320 10.03 4.43 -25.34
CA VAL A 320 9.07 3.47 -25.93
C VAL A 320 9.72 2.61 -27.02
N ASN A 321 10.68 3.16 -27.78
CA ASN A 321 11.38 2.43 -28.85
C ASN A 321 12.60 1.61 -28.37
N GLY A 322 12.87 1.59 -27.05
CA GLY A 322 13.96 0.81 -26.46
C GLY A 322 15.33 1.46 -26.53
N LYS A 323 15.43 2.73 -26.94
CA LYS A 323 16.70 3.45 -27.03
C LYS A 323 16.56 4.91 -26.58
N PHE A 324 17.31 5.27 -25.55
CA PHE A 324 17.35 6.67 -25.09
C PHE A 324 17.91 7.58 -26.18
N SER A 325 17.16 8.61 -26.55
CA SER A 325 17.63 9.71 -27.40
C SER A 325 18.65 10.58 -26.66
N GLU A 326 19.34 11.48 -27.38
CA GLU A 326 20.33 12.35 -26.78
C GLU A 326 19.79 13.22 -25.66
N TRP A 327 18.63 13.85 -25.86
CA TRP A 327 18.00 14.69 -24.84
C TRP A 327 17.49 13.87 -23.64
N GLN A 328 16.98 12.65 -23.88
CA GLN A 328 16.56 11.76 -22.80
C GLN A 328 17.76 11.34 -21.94
N ARG A 329 18.88 10.94 -22.55
CA ARG A 329 20.11 10.61 -21.81
C ARG A 329 20.67 11.81 -21.04
N GLU A 330 20.57 13.01 -21.59
CA GLU A 330 21.05 14.24 -20.96
C GLU A 330 20.26 14.55 -19.69
N LEU A 331 18.95 14.71 -19.81
CA LEU A 331 18.09 15.06 -18.66
C LEU A 331 17.99 13.91 -17.64
N TYR A 332 17.77 12.70 -18.12
CA TYR A 332 17.66 11.54 -17.24
C TYR A 332 18.97 11.22 -16.54
N GLY A 333 20.10 11.34 -17.22
CA GLY A 333 21.44 11.12 -16.64
C GLY A 333 21.78 12.13 -15.55
N PHE A 334 21.45 13.42 -15.77
CA PHE A 334 21.57 14.45 -14.74
C PHE A 334 20.66 14.13 -13.56
N TYR A 335 19.38 13.87 -13.82
CA TYR A 335 18.40 13.51 -12.81
C TYR A 335 18.83 12.28 -11.98
N LEU A 336 19.29 11.22 -12.65
CA LEU A 336 19.78 10.01 -12.00
C LEU A 336 20.98 10.27 -11.07
N SER A 337 21.86 11.21 -11.45
CA SER A 337 22.97 11.64 -10.59
C SER A 337 22.48 12.32 -9.31
N CYS A 338 21.47 13.19 -9.42
CA CYS A 338 20.80 13.81 -8.29
C CYS A 338 20.03 12.80 -7.41
N TYR A 339 19.32 11.88 -8.05
CA TYR A 339 18.57 10.81 -7.39
C TYR A 339 19.50 9.93 -6.53
N ARG A 340 20.62 9.49 -7.09
CA ARG A 340 21.65 8.73 -6.38
C ARG A 340 22.26 9.50 -5.20
N ALA A 341 22.35 10.82 -5.29
CA ALA A 341 22.81 11.66 -4.19
C ALA A 341 21.83 11.60 -2.99
N ILE A 342 20.53 11.57 -3.25
CA ILE A 342 19.51 11.40 -2.20
C ILE A 342 19.65 10.03 -1.56
N LEU A 343 19.63 8.95 -2.34
CA LEU A 343 19.72 7.58 -1.83
C LEU A 343 20.96 7.38 -0.96
N LYS A 344 22.09 7.95 -1.36
CA LYS A 344 23.37 7.88 -0.63
C LYS A 344 23.32 8.55 0.74
N ALA A 345 22.54 9.61 0.89
CA ALA A 345 22.47 10.41 2.12
C ALA A 345 21.54 9.79 3.17
N ILE A 346 20.62 8.87 2.78
CA ILE A 346 19.62 8.27 3.66
C ILE A 346 20.30 7.33 4.67
N ARG A 347 20.00 7.56 5.96
CA ARG A 347 20.51 6.72 7.06
C ARG A 347 19.62 6.81 8.30
N PRO A 348 19.61 5.77 9.14
CA PRO A 348 18.87 5.82 10.41
C PRO A 348 19.42 6.93 11.32
N GLY A 349 18.56 7.53 12.13
CA GLY A 349 18.89 8.59 13.08
C GLY A 349 19.05 9.99 12.48
N ALA A 350 19.06 10.14 11.15
CA ALA A 350 19.16 11.44 10.50
C ALA A 350 17.78 12.09 10.33
N LEU A 351 17.73 13.42 10.39
CA LEU A 351 16.54 14.20 10.05
C LEU A 351 16.37 14.26 8.52
N PRO A 352 15.15 14.17 7.99
CA PRO A 352 14.88 14.33 6.56
C PRO A 352 15.49 15.62 5.98
N SER A 353 15.33 16.76 6.68
CA SER A 353 15.91 18.03 6.26
C SER A 353 17.45 18.01 6.15
N ALA A 354 18.14 17.34 7.08
CA ALA A 354 19.59 17.20 7.03
C ALA A 354 20.05 16.33 5.85
N ILE A 355 19.33 15.23 5.57
CA ILE A 355 19.55 14.36 4.41
C ILE A 355 19.37 15.16 3.11
N MET A 356 18.29 15.95 3.01
CA MET A 356 18.00 16.77 1.84
C MET A 356 19.08 17.83 1.58
N LEU A 357 19.59 18.50 2.63
CA LEU A 357 20.66 19.48 2.50
C LEU A 357 21.98 18.84 2.06
N GLU A 358 22.32 17.68 2.60
CA GLU A 358 23.49 16.91 2.19
C GLU A 358 23.39 16.50 0.71
N ALA A 359 22.25 15.93 0.30
CA ALA A 359 22.00 15.55 -1.07
C ALA A 359 22.04 16.75 -2.02
N ALA A 360 21.46 17.90 -1.63
CA ALA A 360 21.52 19.13 -2.43
C ALA A 360 22.96 19.61 -2.68
N GLY A 361 23.87 19.41 -1.74
CA GLY A 361 25.29 19.68 -1.95
C GLY A 361 25.95 18.78 -3.01
N ASP A 362 25.57 17.48 -3.06
CA ASP A 362 26.02 16.57 -4.12
C ASP A 362 25.35 16.91 -5.48
N MET A 363 24.08 17.34 -5.47
CA MET A 363 23.38 17.80 -6.68
C MET A 363 24.04 19.04 -7.30
N ASP A 364 24.52 20.01 -6.51
CA ASP A 364 25.28 21.15 -7.03
C ASP A 364 26.53 20.70 -7.77
N ARG A 365 27.24 19.70 -7.24
CA ARG A 365 28.42 19.12 -7.89
C ARG A 365 28.05 18.40 -9.20
N ALA A 366 26.89 17.75 -9.25
CA ALA A 366 26.37 17.15 -10.47
C ALA A 366 26.01 18.26 -11.50
N LEU A 367 25.30 19.31 -11.05
CA LEU A 367 24.91 20.44 -11.90
C LEU A 367 26.11 21.17 -12.52
N SER A 368 27.17 21.41 -11.73
CA SER A 368 28.38 22.09 -12.21
C SER A 368 29.15 21.31 -13.30
N ARG A 369 28.94 20.00 -13.37
CA ARG A 369 29.60 19.11 -14.38
C ARG A 369 28.70 18.80 -15.57
N ALA A 370 27.40 19.01 -15.43
CA ALA A 370 26.42 18.71 -16.45
C ALA A 370 26.54 19.66 -17.65
N LYS A 371 26.35 19.10 -18.83
CA LYS A 371 26.27 19.87 -20.09
C LYS A 371 24.84 19.69 -20.60
N PHE A 372 24.22 20.78 -20.99
CA PHE A 372 22.86 20.78 -21.50
C PHE A 372 22.82 21.35 -22.92
N SER A 373 22.16 20.64 -23.81
CA SER A 373 22.01 21.02 -25.22
C SER A 373 21.10 22.23 -25.41
N LYS A 374 20.17 22.46 -24.46
CA LYS A 374 19.23 23.60 -24.47
C LYS A 374 19.33 24.39 -23.18
N ASP A 375 19.20 25.71 -23.29
CA ASP A 375 19.15 26.59 -22.10
C ASP A 375 17.96 26.29 -21.17
N ILE A 376 16.81 25.87 -21.71
CA ILE A 376 15.64 25.46 -20.91
C ILE A 376 15.94 24.21 -20.05
N TYR A 377 16.76 23.27 -20.53
CA TYR A 377 17.17 22.08 -19.77
C TYR A 377 18.09 22.47 -18.60
N ARG A 378 19.04 23.36 -18.85
CA ARG A 378 19.89 23.90 -17.79
C ARG A 378 19.06 24.64 -16.72
N LYS A 379 18.15 25.51 -17.12
CA LYS A 379 17.26 26.22 -16.19
C LYS A 379 16.36 25.27 -15.38
N ALA A 380 15.85 24.21 -16.01
CA ALA A 380 15.06 23.17 -15.32
C ALA A 380 15.89 22.41 -14.29
N ALA A 381 17.14 22.07 -14.62
CA ALA A 381 18.08 21.42 -13.71
C ALA A 381 18.45 22.33 -12.51
N GLU A 382 18.74 23.60 -12.77
CA GLU A 382 18.98 24.61 -11.72
C GLU A 382 17.77 24.78 -10.81
N ALA A 383 16.57 24.87 -11.38
CA ALA A 383 15.33 24.93 -10.64
C ALA A 383 15.13 23.70 -9.76
N PHE A 384 15.33 22.52 -10.29
CA PHE A 384 15.20 21.26 -9.56
C PHE A 384 16.10 21.22 -8.31
N VAL A 385 17.38 21.54 -8.43
CA VAL A 385 18.32 21.54 -7.29
C VAL A 385 17.96 22.63 -6.27
N ARG A 386 17.63 23.85 -6.73
CA ARG A 386 17.19 24.95 -5.87
C ARG A 386 15.95 24.60 -5.08
N ASP A 387 14.92 24.07 -5.75
CA ASP A 387 13.62 23.77 -5.13
C ASP A 387 13.72 22.59 -4.19
N TYR A 388 14.53 21.57 -4.50
CA TYR A 388 14.83 20.47 -3.58
C TYR A 388 15.52 20.97 -2.29
N ARG A 389 16.50 21.87 -2.41
CA ARG A 389 17.15 22.51 -1.26
C ARG A 389 16.17 23.36 -0.46
N ALA A 390 15.33 24.12 -1.10
CA ALA A 390 14.33 24.96 -0.44
C ALA A 390 13.31 24.13 0.36
N ALA A 391 12.94 22.94 -0.15
CA ALA A 391 12.05 22.02 0.54
C ALA A 391 12.63 21.53 1.89
N ALA A 392 13.95 21.40 2.00
CA ALA A 392 14.61 21.02 3.24
C ALA A 392 14.40 22.02 4.39
N GLY A 393 14.11 23.28 4.08
CA GLY A 393 13.85 24.34 5.07
C GLY A 393 12.41 24.41 5.56
N ARG A 394 11.51 23.56 5.06
CA ARG A 394 10.11 23.55 5.47
C ARG A 394 9.93 22.84 6.81
N PRO A 395 8.95 23.24 7.64
CA PRO A 395 8.66 22.56 8.91
C PRO A 395 8.25 21.08 8.74
N ASP A 396 7.64 20.76 7.60
CA ASP A 396 7.16 19.44 7.19
C ASP A 396 8.09 18.76 6.17
N ALA A 397 9.38 19.10 6.17
CA ALA A 397 10.36 18.53 5.25
C ALA A 397 10.33 17.01 5.29
N ALA A 398 9.97 16.38 4.18
CA ALA A 398 9.87 14.94 4.00
C ALA A 398 10.68 14.51 2.78
N LEU A 399 11.22 13.30 2.79
CA LEU A 399 11.94 12.71 1.66
C LEU A 399 10.98 12.19 0.59
N GLY A 400 9.82 11.70 1.01
CA GLY A 400 8.71 11.16 0.26
C GLY A 400 7.54 10.88 1.21
N HIS A 401 6.57 10.09 0.80
CA HIS A 401 5.45 9.68 1.66
C HIS A 401 5.72 8.31 2.31
N TRP A 402 5.05 8.03 3.43
CA TRP A 402 5.09 6.72 4.07
C TRP A 402 4.35 5.69 3.21
N VAL A 403 4.80 4.43 3.27
CA VAL A 403 4.15 3.28 2.63
C VAL A 403 3.95 2.18 3.66
N GLY A 404 2.79 1.55 3.62
CA GLY A 404 2.42 0.48 4.53
C GLY A 404 1.18 -0.26 4.05
N MET A 405 0.11 -0.19 4.84
CA MET A 405 -1.20 -0.73 4.45
C MET A 405 -1.93 0.18 3.45
N ALA A 406 -1.49 1.40 3.30
CA ALA A 406 -1.88 2.30 2.22
C ALA A 406 -0.63 2.73 1.44
N THR A 407 -0.81 3.12 0.17
CA THR A 407 0.26 3.68 -0.66
C THR A 407 0.75 4.99 -0.06
N HIS A 408 -0.16 5.93 0.21
CA HIS A 408 0.10 7.09 1.06
C HIS A 408 -0.32 6.74 2.50
N ASP A 409 0.58 6.04 3.23
CA ASP A 409 0.31 5.65 4.62
C ASP A 409 0.44 6.88 5.54
N ASP A 410 -0.31 6.87 6.64
CA ASP A 410 -0.33 8.01 7.55
C ASP A 410 0.75 7.91 8.62
N GLY A 411 1.10 9.08 9.14
CA GLY A 411 2.06 9.21 10.22
C GLY A 411 2.79 10.55 10.19
N PRO A 412 3.33 11.00 11.33
CA PRO A 412 4.07 12.26 11.39
C PRO A 412 5.40 12.16 10.62
N HIS A 413 5.71 13.20 9.83
CA HIS A 413 7.01 13.33 9.15
C HIS A 413 8.08 13.99 10.05
N ALA A 414 7.72 14.39 11.27
CA ALA A 414 8.64 15.03 12.19
C ALA A 414 9.60 14.04 12.85
N GLY A 415 10.84 14.47 13.05
CA GLY A 415 11.86 13.72 13.77
C GLY A 415 12.79 12.87 12.89
N PRO A 416 13.76 12.21 13.52
CA PRO A 416 14.74 11.41 12.81
C PRO A 416 14.15 10.11 12.27
N LEU A 417 14.73 9.60 11.19
CA LEU A 417 14.38 8.29 10.62
C LEU A 417 14.71 7.18 11.60
N LYS A 418 13.73 6.32 11.88
CA LYS A 418 13.85 5.19 12.82
C LYS A 418 13.80 3.85 12.10
N PRO A 419 14.47 2.81 12.62
CA PRO A 419 14.30 1.45 12.13
C PRO A 419 12.82 1.05 12.07
N GLY A 420 12.42 0.38 10.99
CA GLY A 420 11.02 0.01 10.72
C GLY A 420 10.21 1.05 9.93
N MET A 421 10.72 2.26 9.72
CA MET A 421 10.07 3.22 8.82
C MET A 421 10.24 2.79 7.36
N VAL A 422 9.17 2.95 6.57
CA VAL A 422 9.13 2.63 5.14
C VAL A 422 8.52 3.81 4.39
N PHE A 423 9.21 4.31 3.34
CA PHE A 423 8.79 5.49 2.58
C PHE A 423 9.35 5.48 1.16
N THR A 424 8.80 6.33 0.29
CA THR A 424 9.26 6.53 -1.09
C THR A 424 10.33 7.58 -1.22
N ILE A 425 11.09 7.53 -2.31
CA ILE A 425 11.91 8.63 -2.82
C ILE A 425 11.50 8.86 -4.26
N GLU A 426 10.90 10.02 -4.55
CA GLU A 426 10.31 10.32 -5.86
C GLU A 426 10.46 11.79 -6.31
N PRO A 427 11.64 12.41 -6.23
CA PRO A 427 11.80 13.79 -6.68
C PRO A 427 11.52 13.92 -8.17
N ALA A 428 10.90 15.02 -8.60
CA ALA A 428 10.52 15.21 -9.99
C ALA A 428 11.23 16.39 -10.65
N LEU A 429 11.93 16.13 -11.76
CA LEU A 429 12.48 17.17 -12.63
C LEU A 429 11.47 17.51 -13.72
N ARG A 430 11.22 18.80 -13.94
CA ARG A 430 10.22 19.31 -14.88
C ARG A 430 10.81 20.31 -15.86
N VAL A 431 10.48 20.16 -17.15
CA VAL A 431 10.72 21.15 -18.19
C VAL A 431 9.37 21.61 -18.74
N PRO A 432 8.79 22.70 -18.19
CA PRO A 432 7.42 23.13 -18.51
C PRO A 432 7.21 23.47 -19.97
N GLU A 433 8.20 24.07 -20.63
CA GLU A 433 8.15 24.53 -22.02
C GLU A 433 7.92 23.37 -23.00
N GLU A 434 8.47 22.20 -22.71
CA GLU A 434 8.35 20.99 -23.54
C GLU A 434 7.46 19.93 -22.89
N LYS A 435 6.85 20.22 -21.72
CA LYS A 435 6.05 19.25 -20.93
C LYS A 435 6.81 17.95 -20.67
N ILE A 436 8.09 18.07 -20.35
CA ILE A 436 8.92 16.94 -19.97
C ILE A 436 8.88 16.80 -18.44
N TYR A 437 8.63 15.59 -17.99
CA TYR A 437 8.62 15.17 -16.59
C TYR A 437 9.53 13.95 -16.44
N VAL A 438 10.46 13.99 -15.49
CA VAL A 438 11.36 12.88 -15.19
C VAL A 438 11.24 12.54 -13.71
N ARG A 439 10.86 11.30 -13.42
CA ARG A 439 10.73 10.74 -12.07
C ARG A 439 11.21 9.28 -12.03
N LEU A 440 11.98 8.96 -11.05
CA LEU A 440 12.20 7.60 -10.55
C LEU A 440 11.62 7.54 -9.15
N GLU A 441 11.22 6.35 -8.75
CA GLU A 441 10.76 6.11 -7.40
C GLU A 441 11.24 4.77 -6.91
N ASP A 442 11.74 4.77 -5.69
CA ASP A 442 12.15 3.57 -4.98
C ASP A 442 11.57 3.54 -3.57
N LEU A 443 11.25 2.34 -3.11
CA LEU A 443 10.82 2.10 -1.74
C LEU A 443 12.03 1.87 -0.84
N ILE A 444 12.06 2.62 0.26
CA ILE A 444 13.14 2.62 1.24
C ILE A 444 12.66 2.02 2.55
N VAL A 445 13.42 1.07 3.10
CA VAL A 445 13.23 0.54 4.45
C VAL A 445 14.40 0.98 5.32
N ILE A 446 14.10 1.62 6.45
CA ILE A 446 15.12 1.97 7.44
C ILE A 446 15.39 0.78 8.33
N GLY A 447 16.62 0.28 8.27
CA GLY A 447 17.13 -0.76 9.16
C GLY A 447 17.89 -0.19 10.37
N GLU A 448 18.39 -1.06 11.24
CA GLU A 448 19.15 -0.67 12.44
C GLU A 448 20.46 0.09 12.11
N LYS A 449 21.14 -0.29 11.03
CA LYS A 449 22.46 0.23 10.67
C LYS A 449 22.50 1.02 9.37
N SER A 450 21.58 0.77 8.47
CA SER A 450 21.53 1.35 7.12
C SER A 450 20.11 1.41 6.59
N ALA A 451 19.91 2.22 5.55
CA ALA A 451 18.71 2.16 4.72
C ALA A 451 18.90 1.08 3.63
N GLU A 452 17.80 0.43 3.26
CA GLU A 452 17.70 -0.54 2.17
C GLU A 452 16.82 0.04 1.08
N VAL A 453 17.28 0.01 -0.16
CA VAL A 453 16.45 0.29 -1.34
C VAL A 453 15.84 -1.02 -1.80
N VAL A 454 14.58 -1.28 -1.45
CA VAL A 454 13.92 -2.59 -1.67
C VAL A 454 13.74 -2.90 -3.16
N SER A 455 13.64 -1.88 -3.99
CA SER A 455 13.44 -1.93 -5.44
C SER A 455 14.73 -1.83 -6.27
N ASP A 456 15.92 -1.92 -5.67
CA ASP A 456 17.24 -1.74 -6.33
C ASP A 456 17.52 -2.72 -7.46
N PHE A 457 16.85 -3.90 -7.45
CA PHE A 457 16.96 -4.91 -8.51
C PHE A 457 16.31 -4.48 -9.84
N VAL A 458 15.50 -3.41 -9.85
CA VAL A 458 14.90 -2.84 -11.07
C VAL A 458 15.86 -1.78 -11.63
N PRO A 459 16.39 -1.95 -12.83
CA PRO A 459 17.42 -1.05 -13.35
C PRO A 459 16.92 0.39 -13.46
N SER A 460 17.80 1.31 -13.08
CA SER A 460 17.65 2.76 -13.28
C SER A 460 18.68 3.34 -14.24
N ASP A 461 19.73 2.58 -14.58
CA ASP A 461 20.74 3.00 -15.53
C ASP A 461 20.23 2.86 -16.98
N PRO A 462 20.39 3.88 -17.85
CA PRO A 462 19.90 3.84 -19.22
C PRO A 462 20.38 2.61 -20.02
N ASP A 463 21.64 2.23 -19.92
CA ASP A 463 22.19 1.11 -20.69
C ASP A 463 21.64 -0.23 -20.18
N ALA A 464 21.42 -0.35 -18.87
CA ALA A 464 20.78 -1.52 -18.25
C ALA A 464 19.31 -1.64 -18.65
N ILE A 465 18.57 -0.52 -18.70
CA ILE A 465 17.19 -0.47 -19.18
C ILE A 465 17.12 -0.90 -20.65
N GLU A 466 17.95 -0.30 -21.52
CA GLU A 466 18.02 -0.68 -22.94
C GLU A 466 18.36 -2.17 -23.13
N LYS A 467 19.17 -2.75 -22.24
CA LYS A 467 19.47 -4.19 -22.26
C LYS A 467 18.23 -5.02 -21.98
N VAL A 468 17.45 -4.69 -20.94
CA VAL A 468 16.19 -5.38 -20.61
C VAL A 468 15.18 -5.27 -21.74
N MET A 469 15.06 -4.09 -22.38
CA MET A 469 14.11 -3.87 -23.48
C MET A 469 14.41 -4.66 -24.75
N ARG A 470 15.62 -5.20 -24.90
CA ARG A 470 15.97 -6.12 -26.00
C ARG A 470 15.49 -7.55 -25.79
N GLU A 471 15.11 -7.90 -24.55
CA GLU A 471 14.59 -9.22 -24.22
C GLU A 471 13.16 -9.40 -24.76
N GLN A 472 12.71 -10.65 -24.87
CA GLN A 472 11.34 -10.95 -25.28
C GLN A 472 10.36 -10.70 -24.15
N GLY A 473 9.34 -9.87 -24.37
CA GLY A 473 8.28 -9.59 -23.42
C GLY A 473 7.01 -10.40 -23.64
N LEU A 474 6.13 -10.37 -22.64
CA LEU A 474 4.87 -11.09 -22.58
C LEU A 474 3.94 -10.74 -23.76
N LEU A 475 3.82 -9.46 -24.11
CA LEU A 475 2.94 -9.01 -25.19
C LEU A 475 3.38 -9.46 -26.59
N LYS A 476 4.63 -9.90 -26.74
CA LYS A 476 5.09 -10.55 -27.97
C LYS A 476 4.59 -11.98 -28.05
N THR A 477 4.47 -12.67 -26.93
CA THR A 477 3.94 -14.04 -26.84
C THR A 477 2.40 -14.08 -26.96
N TYR A 478 1.76 -13.05 -26.41
CA TYR A 478 0.30 -12.90 -26.45
C TYR A 478 -0.07 -11.60 -27.16
N PRO A 479 -0.06 -11.58 -28.50
CA PRO A 479 -0.44 -10.39 -29.26
C PRO A 479 -1.91 -10.05 -29.06
N ALA A 480 -2.25 -8.77 -29.24
CA ALA A 480 -3.64 -8.32 -29.22
C ALA A 480 -4.49 -9.09 -30.24
N ALA A 481 -5.75 -9.33 -29.91
CA ALA A 481 -6.70 -9.95 -30.83
C ALA A 481 -6.95 -9.04 -32.03
N ASP A 482 -7.04 -9.64 -33.22
CA ASP A 482 -7.48 -8.93 -34.42
C ASP A 482 -9.02 -8.94 -34.48
N PHE A 483 -9.61 -7.78 -34.31
CA PHE A 483 -11.06 -7.56 -34.39
C PHE A 483 -11.52 -7.01 -35.74
N ARG A 484 -10.66 -7.01 -36.76
CA ARG A 484 -11.00 -6.55 -38.11
C ARG A 484 -11.74 -7.62 -38.90
#